data_6807209e16d954b353fc6754cba47a9a
#
_entry.id   6807209e16d954b353fc6754cba47a9a
#
_cell.length_a   1.000
_cell.length_b   1.000
_cell.length_c   1.000
_cell.angle_alpha   90.00
_cell.angle_beta   90.00
_cell.angle_gamma   90.00
#
_symmetry.space_group_name_H-M   'P 1'
#
loop_
_entity.id
_entity.type
_entity.pdbx_description
1 polymer ?
#
loop_
_entity_poly.entity_id
_entity_poly.type
_entity_poly.pdbx_seq_one_letter_code
_entity_poly.pdbx_strand_id
1 'polypeptide(L)'
;MFSPKLAILPPALRQLWPELASLPDHLVLYGGTAIALRLGHRTSVDFDFFTDVDLDGDEKDRLLKIAWLKDADVLQNDEGTLTVSVETGAGAVKLSFFGGLKCGRIGEPDRTDDAVVYVASLEDLLAHKLKVVHDRAAGRDYQDIAAILTSGQDLARAVAGAQALFRPALPAMIMVKALTYFEDVTEPWRLTDEVKAALVAATANLPERLDPAPVISTTLRCDLTSRPSTPLRIR
;
A
#
# COMPACT_ATOMS: atom_id res chain seq x y z
N MET A 1 -0.12 2.26 -15.84
CA MET A 1 0.50 0.90 -15.72
C MET A 1 1.98 1.06 -15.45
N PHE A 2 2.58 0.17 -14.68
CA PHE A 2 4.01 0.14 -14.37
C PHE A 2 4.50 -1.31 -14.34
N SER A 3 5.81 -1.52 -14.57
CA SER A 3 6.44 -2.84 -14.52
C SER A 3 6.83 -3.18 -13.08
N PRO A 4 6.24 -4.22 -12.46
CA PRO A 4 6.52 -4.58 -11.09
C PRO A 4 7.93 -5.16 -10.95
N LYS A 5 8.66 -4.74 -9.92
CA LYS A 5 10.02 -5.23 -9.64
C LYS A 5 9.97 -6.59 -8.91
N LEU A 6 9.54 -7.64 -9.61
CA LEU A 6 9.31 -8.97 -9.03
C LEU A 6 10.54 -9.62 -8.39
N ALA A 7 11.76 -9.13 -8.71
CA ALA A 7 13.00 -9.63 -8.12
C ALA A 7 13.08 -9.42 -6.59
N ILE A 8 12.29 -8.46 -6.05
CA ILE A 8 12.24 -8.20 -4.60
C ILE A 8 11.39 -9.23 -3.84
N LEU A 9 10.58 -10.01 -4.55
CA LEU A 9 9.72 -11.01 -3.92
C LEU A 9 10.53 -12.28 -3.61
N PRO A 10 10.43 -12.83 -2.40
CA PRO A 10 10.89 -14.17 -2.09
C PRO A 10 10.30 -15.23 -3.03
N PRO A 11 10.94 -16.40 -3.16
CA PRO A 11 10.47 -17.45 -4.08
C PRO A 11 8.99 -17.82 -3.92
N ALA A 12 8.50 -17.94 -2.70
CA ALA A 12 7.11 -18.29 -2.41
C ALA A 12 6.12 -17.24 -2.95
N LEU A 13 6.37 -15.94 -2.68
CA LEU A 13 5.54 -14.85 -3.18
C LEU A 13 5.60 -14.76 -4.71
N ARG A 14 6.78 -14.99 -5.29
CA ARG A 14 6.95 -14.98 -6.75
C ARG A 14 6.18 -16.12 -7.42
N GLN A 15 6.16 -17.29 -6.78
CA GLN A 15 5.37 -18.43 -7.26
C GLN A 15 3.87 -18.14 -7.23
N LEU A 16 3.38 -17.46 -6.17
CA LEU A 16 1.97 -17.11 -6.01
C LEU A 16 1.55 -15.93 -6.89
N TRP A 17 2.50 -15.08 -7.33
CA TRP A 17 2.20 -13.82 -8.03
C TRP A 17 1.20 -13.96 -9.19
N PRO A 18 1.34 -14.91 -10.14
CA PRO A 18 0.40 -15.02 -11.26
C PRO A 18 -1.04 -15.35 -10.83
N GLU A 19 -1.20 -16.08 -9.73
CA GLU A 19 -2.49 -16.50 -9.21
C GLU A 19 -3.32 -15.31 -8.71
N LEU A 20 -2.64 -14.22 -8.27
CA LEU A 20 -3.30 -12.99 -7.81
C LEU A 20 -4.15 -12.34 -8.92
N ALA A 21 -3.92 -12.65 -10.19
CA ALA A 21 -4.74 -12.17 -11.31
C ALA A 21 -6.21 -12.62 -11.26
N SER A 22 -6.51 -13.65 -10.48
CA SER A 22 -7.88 -14.14 -10.25
C SER A 22 -8.62 -13.42 -9.12
N LEU A 23 -7.94 -12.53 -8.39
CA LEU A 23 -8.58 -11.70 -7.36
C LEU A 23 -9.52 -10.67 -7.99
N PRO A 24 -10.64 -10.32 -7.31
CA PRO A 24 -11.52 -9.26 -7.76
C PRO A 24 -10.81 -7.91 -7.96
N ASP A 25 -11.16 -7.18 -9.03
CA ASP A 25 -10.54 -5.89 -9.39
C ASP A 25 -10.77 -4.76 -8.35
N HIS A 26 -11.68 -4.94 -7.38
CA HIS A 26 -11.87 -3.99 -6.29
C HIS A 26 -10.81 -4.12 -5.19
N LEU A 27 -10.02 -5.20 -5.19
CA LEU A 27 -8.90 -5.40 -4.28
C LEU A 27 -7.66 -4.71 -4.84
N VAL A 28 -7.19 -3.70 -4.14
CA VAL A 28 -5.99 -2.92 -4.51
C VAL A 28 -4.86 -3.28 -3.56
N LEU A 29 -3.69 -3.59 -4.10
CA LEU A 29 -2.51 -3.90 -3.31
C LEU A 29 -1.96 -2.62 -2.67
N TYR A 30 -1.84 -2.65 -1.36
CA TYR A 30 -1.29 -1.61 -0.49
C TYR A 30 -0.05 -2.14 0.26
N GLY A 31 0.32 -1.48 1.31
CA GLY A 31 1.37 -1.92 2.23
C GLY A 31 2.80 -1.85 1.69
N GLY A 32 3.70 -2.54 2.38
CA GLY A 32 5.13 -2.54 2.05
C GLY A 32 5.45 -3.19 0.72
N THR A 33 4.71 -4.23 0.35
CA THR A 33 4.91 -4.95 -0.93
C THR A 33 4.51 -4.09 -2.12
N ALA A 34 3.46 -3.29 -2.03
CA ALA A 34 3.09 -2.32 -3.06
C ALA A 34 4.22 -1.33 -3.35
N ILE A 35 4.84 -0.78 -2.29
CA ILE A 35 5.98 0.14 -2.41
C ILE A 35 7.20 -0.57 -3.00
N ALA A 36 7.50 -1.77 -2.49
CA ALA A 36 8.65 -2.53 -2.94
C ALA A 36 8.54 -2.94 -4.42
N LEU A 37 7.35 -3.33 -4.90
CA LEU A 37 7.11 -3.63 -6.32
C LEU A 37 7.32 -2.40 -7.22
N ARG A 38 6.97 -1.20 -6.74
CA ARG A 38 7.20 0.05 -7.49
C ARG A 38 8.65 0.50 -7.48
N LEU A 39 9.34 0.45 -6.33
CA LEU A 39 10.64 1.08 -6.13
C LEU A 39 11.81 0.10 -6.11
N GLY A 40 11.60 -1.15 -5.70
CA GLY A 40 12.66 -2.16 -5.61
C GLY A 40 13.64 -1.93 -4.45
N HIS A 41 13.26 -1.15 -3.45
CA HIS A 41 14.14 -0.67 -2.39
C HIS A 41 14.43 -1.70 -1.30
N ARG A 42 13.57 -2.71 -1.13
CA ARG A 42 13.74 -3.81 -0.17
C ARG A 42 12.93 -5.05 -0.54
N THR A 43 13.25 -6.17 0.06
CA THR A 43 12.41 -7.37 0.04
C THR A 43 11.14 -7.17 0.84
N SER A 44 10.02 -7.74 0.39
CA SER A 44 8.74 -7.78 1.11
C SER A 44 8.16 -9.19 1.09
N VAL A 45 7.42 -9.59 2.17
CA VAL A 45 7.13 -10.99 2.48
C VAL A 45 5.65 -11.31 2.63
N ASP A 46 4.76 -10.35 2.40
CA ASP A 46 3.31 -10.46 2.56
C ASP A 46 2.58 -9.66 1.47
N PHE A 47 1.31 -9.94 1.27
CA PHE A 47 0.45 -9.13 0.41
C PHE A 47 -0.71 -8.57 1.23
N ASP A 48 -0.88 -7.24 1.23
CA ASP A 48 -1.96 -6.53 1.90
C ASP A 48 -2.89 -5.90 0.85
N PHE A 49 -4.10 -6.43 0.74
CA PHE A 49 -5.13 -5.91 -0.17
C PHE A 49 -6.15 -5.08 0.58
N PHE A 50 -6.46 -3.90 0.05
CA PHE A 50 -7.44 -2.97 0.59
C PHE A 50 -8.61 -2.83 -0.37
N THR A 51 -9.82 -2.67 0.18
CA THR A 51 -11.03 -2.40 -0.60
C THR A 51 -12.03 -1.55 0.18
N ASP A 52 -12.83 -0.76 -0.54
CA ASP A 52 -14.00 -0.05 -0.03
C ASP A 52 -15.25 -0.94 0.07
N VAL A 53 -15.23 -2.11 -0.58
CA VAL A 53 -16.29 -3.12 -0.46
C VAL A 53 -16.26 -3.71 0.95
N ASP A 54 -17.45 -3.87 1.55
CA ASP A 54 -17.56 -4.48 2.87
C ASP A 54 -17.14 -5.96 2.78
N LEU A 55 -16.15 -6.33 3.59
CA LEU A 55 -15.66 -7.70 3.67
C LEU A 55 -16.48 -8.50 4.69
N ASP A 56 -17.75 -8.71 4.35
CA ASP A 56 -18.70 -9.51 5.14
C ASP A 56 -18.50 -11.01 4.91
N GLY A 57 -19.37 -11.84 5.50
CA GLY A 57 -19.29 -13.30 5.37
C GLY A 57 -19.40 -13.77 3.92
N ASP A 58 -20.29 -13.18 3.12
CA ASP A 58 -20.51 -13.58 1.74
C ASP A 58 -19.29 -13.24 0.86
N GLU A 59 -18.67 -12.07 1.07
CA GLU A 59 -17.50 -11.65 0.31
C GLU A 59 -16.26 -12.49 0.69
N LYS A 60 -16.07 -12.78 1.98
CA LYS A 60 -15.02 -13.70 2.45
C LYS A 60 -15.18 -15.09 1.87
N ASP A 61 -16.40 -15.60 1.85
CA ASP A 61 -16.71 -16.91 1.25
C ASP A 61 -16.43 -16.94 -0.26
N ARG A 62 -16.68 -15.84 -0.97
CA ARG A 62 -16.30 -15.72 -2.39
C ARG A 62 -14.80 -15.78 -2.58
N LEU A 63 -14.02 -15.06 -1.77
CA LEU A 63 -12.57 -15.11 -1.80
C LEU A 63 -12.04 -16.52 -1.53
N LEU A 64 -12.52 -17.16 -0.48
CA LEU A 64 -12.12 -18.54 -0.11
C LEU A 64 -12.56 -19.60 -1.11
N LYS A 65 -13.46 -19.31 -2.06
CA LYS A 65 -13.80 -20.20 -3.19
C LYS A 65 -12.87 -20.09 -4.38
N ILE A 66 -11.96 -19.10 -4.41
CA ILE A 66 -10.92 -18.99 -5.44
C ILE A 66 -10.00 -20.21 -5.33
N ALA A 67 -9.69 -20.85 -6.45
CA ALA A 67 -9.05 -22.16 -6.49
C ALA A 67 -7.81 -22.32 -5.61
N TRP A 68 -6.93 -21.32 -5.60
CA TRP A 68 -5.70 -21.34 -4.82
C TRP A 68 -5.86 -20.83 -3.37
N LEU A 69 -7.02 -20.25 -3.02
CA LEU A 69 -7.37 -19.80 -1.66
C LEU A 69 -8.21 -20.82 -0.89
N LYS A 70 -8.85 -21.77 -1.59
CA LYS A 70 -9.81 -22.71 -0.96
C LYS A 70 -9.21 -23.58 0.16
N ASP A 71 -7.92 -23.88 0.04
CA ASP A 71 -7.17 -24.72 1.00
C ASP A 71 -6.24 -23.89 1.89
N ALA A 72 -6.41 -22.56 1.91
CA ALA A 72 -5.59 -21.66 2.72
C ALA A 72 -5.93 -21.76 4.21
N ASP A 73 -4.92 -21.70 5.06
CA ASP A 73 -5.10 -21.60 6.50
C ASP A 73 -5.59 -20.20 6.88
N VAL A 74 -6.76 -20.12 7.51
CA VAL A 74 -7.31 -18.86 8.00
C VAL A 74 -6.61 -18.48 9.31
N LEU A 75 -5.81 -17.41 9.27
CA LEU A 75 -5.07 -16.90 10.43
C LEU A 75 -5.88 -15.88 11.24
N GLN A 76 -6.73 -15.10 10.56
CA GLN A 76 -7.60 -14.08 11.17
C GLN A 76 -8.87 -13.92 10.35
N ASN A 77 -10.01 -13.86 11.03
CA ASN A 77 -11.32 -13.67 10.42
C ASN A 77 -12.18 -12.78 11.34
N ASP A 78 -11.93 -11.47 11.28
CA ASP A 78 -12.63 -10.46 12.06
C ASP A 78 -13.50 -9.57 11.14
N GLU A 79 -14.33 -8.71 11.72
CA GLU A 79 -15.12 -7.73 10.96
C GLU A 79 -14.18 -6.92 10.05
N GLY A 80 -14.49 -6.89 8.75
CA GLY A 80 -13.71 -6.17 7.74
C GLY A 80 -12.29 -6.71 7.48
N THR A 81 -11.90 -7.84 8.10
CA THR A 81 -10.54 -8.40 7.96
C THR A 81 -10.59 -9.90 7.70
N LEU A 82 -9.80 -10.34 6.71
CA LEU A 82 -9.49 -11.74 6.47
C LEU A 82 -7.98 -11.86 6.24
N THR A 83 -7.28 -12.65 7.06
CA THR A 83 -5.87 -12.97 6.84
C THR A 83 -5.73 -14.48 6.67
N VAL A 84 -5.03 -14.87 5.63
CA VAL A 84 -4.79 -16.28 5.29
C VAL A 84 -3.32 -16.56 5.06
N SER A 85 -2.95 -17.84 5.20
CA SER A 85 -1.66 -18.39 4.78
C SER A 85 -1.89 -19.39 3.67
N VAL A 86 -1.23 -19.17 2.54
CA VAL A 86 -1.29 -20.07 1.38
C VAL A 86 0.04 -20.80 1.27
N GLU A 87 -0.01 -22.11 1.29
CA GLU A 87 1.16 -22.94 1.06
C GLU A 87 1.51 -22.98 -0.43
N THR A 88 2.78 -22.76 -0.75
CA THR A 88 3.33 -22.90 -2.09
C THR A 88 4.45 -23.94 -2.08
N GLY A 89 4.92 -24.38 -3.24
CA GLY A 89 6.11 -25.24 -3.32
C GLY A 89 7.39 -24.64 -2.75
N ALA A 90 7.41 -23.32 -2.51
CA ALA A 90 8.56 -22.56 -1.99
C ALA A 90 8.34 -22.00 -0.56
N GLY A 91 7.24 -22.33 0.10
CA GLY A 91 6.89 -21.94 1.45
C GLY A 91 5.56 -21.21 1.56
N ALA A 92 5.19 -20.86 2.79
CA ALA A 92 3.95 -20.16 3.11
C ALA A 92 3.97 -18.69 2.69
N VAL A 93 2.85 -18.20 2.19
CA VAL A 93 2.63 -16.80 1.84
C VAL A 93 1.44 -16.26 2.64
N LYS A 94 1.68 -15.19 3.39
CA LYS A 94 0.62 -14.49 4.10
C LYS A 94 -0.04 -13.46 3.19
N LEU A 95 -1.38 -13.51 3.13
CA LEU A 95 -2.20 -12.49 2.49
C LEU A 95 -3.20 -11.92 3.51
N SER A 96 -3.33 -10.60 3.53
CA SER A 96 -4.33 -9.90 4.33
C SER A 96 -5.26 -9.12 3.42
N PHE A 97 -6.55 -9.23 3.68
CA PHE A 97 -7.61 -8.49 3.01
C PHE A 97 -8.31 -7.59 4.05
N PHE A 98 -8.39 -6.30 3.74
CA PHE A 98 -9.03 -5.29 4.59
C PHE A 98 -10.14 -4.61 3.80
N GLY A 99 -11.37 -4.81 4.23
CA GLY A 99 -12.56 -4.30 3.54
C GLY A 99 -13.32 -3.25 4.33
N GLY A 100 -14.31 -2.65 3.66
CA GLY A 100 -15.15 -1.61 4.24
C GLY A 100 -14.42 -0.29 4.51
N LEU A 101 -13.26 -0.07 3.87
CA LEU A 101 -12.45 1.12 4.09
C LEU A 101 -13.11 2.35 3.46
N LYS A 102 -13.36 3.38 4.26
CA LYS A 102 -14.08 4.61 3.85
C LYS A 102 -13.14 5.82 3.68
N CYS A 103 -11.81 5.60 3.64
CA CYS A 103 -10.84 6.70 3.52
C CYS A 103 -10.80 7.33 2.13
N GLY A 104 -11.16 6.57 1.07
CA GLY A 104 -10.97 7.01 -0.30
C GLY A 104 -9.49 7.04 -0.72
N ARG A 105 -9.19 7.78 -1.80
CA ARG A 105 -7.83 7.91 -2.35
C ARG A 105 -7.54 9.31 -2.85
N ILE A 106 -6.27 9.68 -2.92
CA ILE A 106 -5.75 10.94 -3.44
C ILE A 106 -4.99 10.77 -4.77
N GLY A 107 -4.65 9.54 -5.13
CA GLY A 107 -4.01 9.19 -6.38
C GLY A 107 -4.69 7.99 -7.06
N GLU A 108 -4.49 7.84 -8.37
CA GLU A 108 -5.03 6.71 -9.12
C GLU A 108 -4.20 5.45 -8.90
N PRO A 109 -4.82 4.29 -8.58
CA PRO A 109 -4.10 3.03 -8.57
C PRO A 109 -3.70 2.63 -9.99
N ASP A 110 -2.53 2.04 -10.14
CA ASP A 110 -2.05 1.53 -11.42
C ASP A 110 -2.19 0.01 -11.50
N ARG A 111 -2.63 -0.50 -12.64
CA ARG A 111 -2.50 -1.92 -12.93
C ARG A 111 -1.06 -2.23 -13.33
N THR A 112 -0.53 -3.35 -12.88
CA THR A 112 0.77 -3.86 -13.32
C THR A 112 0.74 -4.17 -14.82
N ASP A 113 1.88 -4.08 -15.52
CA ASP A 113 1.96 -4.29 -16.99
C ASP A 113 1.72 -5.76 -17.40
N ASP A 114 1.95 -6.71 -16.48
CA ASP A 114 1.57 -8.12 -16.60
C ASP A 114 0.09 -8.37 -16.27
N ALA A 115 -0.67 -7.30 -15.96
CA ALA A 115 -2.10 -7.31 -15.68
C ALA A 115 -2.52 -8.17 -14.46
N VAL A 116 -1.64 -8.40 -13.49
CA VAL A 116 -1.91 -9.26 -12.33
C VAL A 116 -2.76 -8.53 -11.30
N VAL A 117 -2.35 -7.35 -10.80
CA VAL A 117 -3.08 -6.63 -9.75
C VAL A 117 -3.12 -5.13 -10.00
N TYR A 118 -4.09 -4.45 -9.36
CA TYR A 118 -4.04 -3.01 -9.14
C TYR A 118 -3.18 -2.71 -7.91
N VAL A 119 -2.33 -1.69 -8.00
CA VAL A 119 -1.44 -1.25 -6.93
C VAL A 119 -1.67 0.22 -6.64
N ALA A 120 -1.85 0.58 -5.39
CA ALA A 120 -2.05 1.96 -4.95
C ALA A 120 -0.97 2.91 -5.47
N SER A 121 -1.32 4.17 -5.68
CA SER A 121 -0.37 5.21 -6.07
C SER A 121 0.70 5.40 -4.99
N LEU A 122 1.90 5.87 -5.37
CA LEU A 122 2.93 6.21 -4.38
C LEU A 122 2.46 7.32 -3.44
N GLU A 123 1.59 8.19 -3.91
CA GLU A 123 1.00 9.27 -3.13
C GLU A 123 0.09 8.72 -2.01
N ASP A 124 -0.83 7.79 -2.34
CA ASP A 124 -1.65 7.12 -1.33
C ASP A 124 -0.80 6.30 -0.37
N LEU A 125 0.16 5.53 -0.90
CA LEU A 125 1.05 4.70 -0.09
C LEU A 125 1.83 5.54 0.92
N LEU A 126 2.31 6.72 0.52
CA LEU A 126 3.01 7.64 1.41
C LEU A 126 2.06 8.19 2.49
N ALA A 127 0.86 8.63 2.12
CA ALA A 127 -0.14 9.12 3.08
C ALA A 127 -0.53 8.05 4.10
N HIS A 128 -0.73 6.81 3.67
CA HIS A 128 -0.99 5.68 4.57
C HIS A 128 0.21 5.37 5.49
N LYS A 129 1.44 5.43 4.98
CA LYS A 129 2.65 5.21 5.79
C LYS A 129 2.85 6.28 6.85
N LEU A 130 2.50 7.54 6.56
CA LEU A 130 2.55 8.62 7.56
C LEU A 130 1.63 8.33 8.75
N LYS A 131 0.42 7.79 8.49
CA LYS A 131 -0.47 7.35 9.55
C LYS A 131 0.12 6.17 10.32
N VAL A 132 0.65 5.17 9.63
CA VAL A 132 1.21 3.96 10.25
C VAL A 132 2.38 4.29 11.17
N VAL A 133 3.30 5.17 10.75
CA VAL A 133 4.46 5.58 11.58
C VAL A 133 4.02 6.33 12.83
N HIS A 134 2.91 7.07 12.76
CA HIS A 134 2.32 7.68 13.96
C HIS A 134 1.79 6.63 14.95
N ASP A 135 1.18 5.55 14.42
CA ASP A 135 0.58 4.50 15.26
C ASP A 135 1.64 3.53 15.83
N ARG A 136 2.76 3.33 15.09
CA ARG A 136 3.84 2.41 15.46
C ARG A 136 5.20 2.83 14.87
N ALA A 137 6.28 2.71 15.63
CA ALA A 137 7.62 3.05 15.18
C ALA A 137 8.37 1.84 14.58
N ALA A 138 7.87 1.27 13.47
CA ALA A 138 8.53 0.15 12.82
C ALA A 138 9.54 0.64 11.77
N GLY A 139 10.82 0.27 11.89
CA GLY A 139 11.91 0.77 11.04
C GLY A 139 11.67 0.58 9.53
N ARG A 140 11.03 -0.52 9.13
CA ARG A 140 10.66 -0.73 7.70
C ARG A 140 9.67 0.31 7.17
N ASP A 141 8.81 0.88 8.01
CA ASP A 141 7.88 1.93 7.58
C ASP A 141 8.63 3.24 7.29
N TYR A 142 9.66 3.56 8.07
CA TYR A 142 10.57 4.68 7.80
C TYR A 142 11.40 4.46 6.52
N GLN A 143 11.89 3.22 6.27
CA GLN A 143 12.58 2.88 5.03
C GLN A 143 11.67 3.05 3.82
N ASP A 144 10.41 2.61 3.91
CA ASP A 144 9.40 2.77 2.86
C ASP A 144 9.15 4.25 2.57
N ILE A 145 8.95 5.10 3.60
CA ILE A 145 8.75 6.54 3.45
C ILE A 145 9.97 7.20 2.81
N ALA A 146 11.18 6.91 3.31
CA ALA A 146 12.40 7.48 2.74
C ALA A 146 12.56 7.11 1.26
N ALA A 147 12.27 5.86 0.88
CA ALA A 147 12.34 5.41 -0.51
C ALA A 147 11.33 6.14 -1.41
N ILE A 148 10.08 6.34 -0.93
CA ILE A 148 9.06 7.07 -1.68
C ILE A 148 9.48 8.53 -1.85
N LEU A 149 9.95 9.20 -0.80
CA LEU A 149 10.42 10.59 -0.88
C LEU A 149 11.62 10.74 -1.83
N THR A 150 12.58 9.82 -1.76
CA THR A 150 13.74 9.79 -2.66
C THR A 150 13.33 9.55 -4.12
N SER A 151 12.19 8.89 -4.38
CA SER A 151 11.66 8.71 -5.73
C SER A 151 10.98 9.97 -6.30
N GLY A 152 10.94 11.07 -5.53
CA GLY A 152 10.44 12.37 -5.97
C GLY A 152 9.01 12.70 -5.51
N GLN A 153 8.43 11.92 -4.59
CA GLN A 153 7.14 12.29 -4.00
C GLN A 153 7.28 13.45 -3.00
N ASP A 154 6.27 14.31 -2.94
CA ASP A 154 6.25 15.49 -2.09
C ASP A 154 5.67 15.17 -0.71
N LEU A 155 6.46 15.39 0.35
CA LEU A 155 6.03 15.18 1.73
C LEU A 155 4.88 16.12 2.13
N ALA A 156 4.88 17.37 1.69
CA ALA A 156 3.83 18.34 2.04
C ALA A 156 2.47 17.85 1.51
N ARG A 157 2.44 17.39 0.26
CA ARG A 157 1.26 16.83 -0.37
C ARG A 157 0.81 15.53 0.30
N ALA A 158 1.74 14.67 0.71
CA ALA A 158 1.42 13.42 1.43
C ALA A 158 0.84 13.69 2.83
N VAL A 159 1.37 14.67 3.57
CA VAL A 159 0.83 15.08 4.87
C VAL A 159 -0.59 15.64 4.71
N ALA A 160 -0.81 16.51 3.73
CA ALA A 160 -2.15 17.02 3.40
C ALA A 160 -3.10 15.88 2.98
N GLY A 161 -2.58 14.92 2.20
CA GLY A 161 -3.30 13.70 1.81
C GLY A 161 -3.72 12.86 3.01
N ALA A 162 -2.80 12.59 3.93
CA ALA A 162 -3.13 11.85 5.16
C ALA A 162 -4.21 12.57 5.98
N GLN A 163 -4.16 13.91 6.07
CA GLN A 163 -5.20 14.70 6.74
C GLN A 163 -6.56 14.61 6.04
N ALA A 164 -6.57 14.49 4.72
CA ALA A 164 -7.80 14.37 3.93
C ALA A 164 -8.42 12.97 4.03
N LEU A 165 -7.59 11.91 4.00
CA LEU A 165 -8.03 10.52 3.97
C LEU A 165 -8.48 10.00 5.34
N PHE A 166 -7.80 10.38 6.42
CA PHE A 166 -8.05 9.78 7.74
C PHE A 166 -8.86 10.71 8.65
N ARG A 167 -9.85 10.13 9.35
CA ARG A 167 -10.70 10.85 10.32
C ARG A 167 -10.64 10.17 11.69
N PRO A 168 -10.46 10.91 12.79
CA PRO A 168 -10.15 12.35 12.83
C PRO A 168 -8.81 12.66 12.15
N ALA A 169 -8.68 13.84 11.56
CA ALA A 169 -7.47 14.25 10.87
C ALA A 169 -6.28 14.32 11.84
N LEU A 170 -5.18 13.70 11.46
CA LEU A 170 -3.94 13.78 12.24
C LEU A 170 -3.30 15.19 12.04
N PRO A 171 -2.91 15.87 13.12
CA PRO A 171 -2.19 17.12 12.99
C PRO A 171 -0.86 16.92 12.25
N ALA A 172 -0.57 17.79 11.26
CA ALA A 172 0.66 17.72 10.47
C ALA A 172 1.91 17.66 11.35
N MET A 173 1.98 18.47 12.40
CA MET A 173 3.10 18.51 13.33
C MET A 173 3.35 17.16 14.04
N ILE A 174 2.30 16.38 14.30
CA ILE A 174 2.45 15.06 14.93
C ILE A 174 3.07 14.09 13.93
N MET A 175 2.62 14.09 12.66
CA MET A 175 3.21 13.26 11.61
C MET A 175 4.69 13.61 11.37
N VAL A 176 5.02 14.90 11.32
CA VAL A 176 6.40 15.38 11.15
C VAL A 176 7.29 14.97 12.32
N LYS A 177 6.80 15.09 13.55
CA LYS A 177 7.54 14.63 14.74
C LYS A 177 7.78 13.12 14.69
N ALA A 178 6.77 12.33 14.33
CA ALA A 178 6.91 10.88 14.21
C ALA A 178 8.00 10.52 13.19
N LEU A 179 8.12 11.24 12.07
CA LEU A 179 9.14 10.99 11.05
C LEU A 179 10.58 11.30 11.49
N THR A 180 10.77 12.13 12.49
CA THR A 180 12.11 12.56 12.95
C THR A 180 12.47 12.04 14.33
N TYR A 181 11.56 11.32 14.99
CA TYR A 181 11.80 10.69 16.28
C TYR A 181 12.12 9.20 16.07
N PHE A 182 13.40 8.84 16.24
CA PHE A 182 13.89 7.50 15.91
C PHE A 182 14.19 6.64 17.15
N GLU A 183 14.02 7.16 18.35
CA GLU A 183 14.39 6.46 19.57
C GLU A 183 13.50 5.26 19.88
N ASP A 184 12.23 5.31 19.44
CA ASP A 184 11.28 4.21 19.59
C ASP A 184 11.45 3.10 18.55
N VAL A 185 12.34 3.29 17.55
CA VAL A 185 12.61 2.29 16.52
C VAL A 185 13.50 1.20 17.08
N THR A 186 12.87 0.05 17.39
CA THR A 186 13.56 -1.11 17.97
C THR A 186 14.06 -2.09 16.90
N GLU A 187 15.08 -2.88 17.27
CA GLU A 187 15.54 -4.01 16.49
C GLU A 187 14.37 -4.94 16.07
N PRO A 188 14.45 -5.66 14.91
CA PRO A 188 15.66 -5.83 14.10
C PRO A 188 15.88 -4.76 13.01
N TRP A 189 15.03 -3.72 12.94
CA TRP A 189 14.97 -2.75 11.82
C TRP A 189 15.68 -1.44 12.18
N ARG A 190 16.98 -1.53 12.47
CA ARG A 190 17.79 -0.34 12.69
C ARG A 190 17.83 0.53 11.43
N LEU A 191 17.49 1.81 11.58
CA LEU A 191 17.57 2.78 10.50
C LEU A 191 19.01 3.15 10.19
N THR A 192 19.39 3.17 8.92
CA THR A 192 20.69 3.70 8.50
C THR A 192 20.69 5.23 8.61
N ASP A 193 21.89 5.82 8.70
CA ASP A 193 22.02 7.26 8.79
C ASP A 193 21.52 7.96 7.52
N GLU A 194 21.62 7.31 6.35
CA GLU A 194 21.08 7.82 5.08
C GLU A 194 19.56 7.93 5.13
N VAL A 195 18.86 6.92 5.67
CA VAL A 195 17.40 6.94 5.82
C VAL A 195 16.99 8.07 6.77
N LYS A 196 17.66 8.19 7.93
CA LYS A 196 17.39 9.28 8.89
C LYS A 196 17.62 10.65 8.27
N ALA A 197 18.75 10.83 7.57
CA ALA A 197 19.10 12.10 6.92
C ALA A 197 18.06 12.47 5.84
N ALA A 198 17.59 11.52 5.03
CA ALA A 198 16.58 11.76 4.03
C ALA A 198 15.24 12.23 4.64
N LEU A 199 14.81 11.60 5.74
CA LEU A 199 13.59 11.98 6.45
C LEU A 199 13.71 13.36 7.10
N VAL A 200 14.82 13.66 7.77
CA VAL A 200 15.08 14.96 8.38
C VAL A 200 15.12 16.05 7.31
N ALA A 201 15.82 15.82 6.18
CA ALA A 201 15.88 16.77 5.09
C ALA A 201 14.51 17.05 4.46
N ALA A 202 13.68 16.04 4.29
CA ALA A 202 12.32 16.20 3.77
C ALA A 202 11.44 17.02 4.71
N THR A 203 11.55 16.81 6.04
CA THR A 203 10.77 17.59 7.02
C THR A 203 11.22 19.02 7.15
N ALA A 204 12.52 19.30 6.97
CA ALA A 204 13.05 20.67 7.02
C ALA A 204 12.53 21.59 5.89
N ASN A 205 12.07 21.00 4.79
CA ASN A 205 11.57 21.72 3.63
C ASN A 205 10.03 21.87 3.61
N LEU A 206 9.35 21.45 4.69
CA LEU A 206 7.90 21.59 4.76
C LEU A 206 7.48 23.06 4.88
N PRO A 207 6.49 23.52 4.08
CA PRO A 207 5.95 24.87 4.20
C PRO A 207 5.16 25.04 5.51
N GLU A 208 5.11 26.23 6.05
CA GLU A 208 4.31 26.55 7.26
C GLU A 208 2.82 26.26 7.06
N ARG A 209 2.33 26.41 5.84
CA ARG A 209 0.95 26.12 5.46
C ARG A 209 0.93 25.09 4.35
N LEU A 210 0.17 24.04 4.55
CA LEU A 210 -0.07 22.99 3.56
C LEU A 210 -1.29 23.32 2.70
N ASP A 211 -1.15 23.17 1.39
CA ASP A 211 -2.30 23.20 0.51
C ASP A 211 -3.13 21.91 0.69
N PRO A 212 -4.48 22.01 0.78
CA PRO A 212 -5.31 20.83 0.94
C PRO A 212 -5.15 19.86 -0.23
N ALA A 213 -4.94 18.58 0.06
CA ALA A 213 -4.96 17.55 -0.98
C ALA A 213 -6.42 17.15 -1.27
N PRO A 214 -6.83 17.15 -2.54
CA PRO A 214 -8.16 16.68 -2.89
C PRO A 214 -8.25 15.15 -2.76
N VAL A 215 -9.30 14.65 -2.12
CA VAL A 215 -9.72 13.25 -2.26
C VAL A 215 -10.35 13.12 -3.64
N ILE A 216 -9.73 12.34 -4.53
CA ILE A 216 -10.17 12.21 -5.92
C ILE A 216 -11.28 11.17 -6.11
N SER A 217 -11.38 10.23 -5.19
CA SER A 217 -12.47 9.25 -5.15
C SER A 217 -12.70 8.74 -3.71
N THR A 218 -13.93 8.34 -3.43
CA THR A 218 -14.31 7.64 -2.18
C THR A 218 -14.08 6.13 -2.26
N THR A 219 -13.79 5.59 -3.45
CA THR A 219 -13.44 4.19 -3.66
C THR A 219 -11.93 4.02 -3.76
N LEU A 220 -11.41 2.84 -3.43
CA LEU A 220 -9.98 2.52 -3.57
C LEU A 220 -9.63 2.02 -4.96
N ARG A 221 -10.57 1.39 -5.66
CA ARG A 221 -10.40 0.87 -7.02
C ARG A 221 -10.29 1.98 -8.06
N CYS A 222 -9.70 1.65 -9.19
CA CYS A 222 -9.66 2.54 -10.35
C CYS A 222 -11.09 2.79 -10.89
N ASP A 223 -11.43 4.05 -11.15
CA ASP A 223 -12.70 4.42 -11.80
C ASP A 223 -12.58 4.11 -13.30
N LEU A 224 -13.08 2.95 -13.72
CA LEU A 224 -13.03 2.48 -15.12
C LEU A 224 -13.74 3.42 -16.11
N THR A 225 -14.54 4.37 -15.62
CA THR A 225 -15.28 5.34 -16.43
C THR A 225 -14.45 6.54 -16.90
N SER A 226 -13.23 6.73 -16.39
CA SER A 226 -12.38 7.89 -16.72
C SER A 226 -11.34 7.62 -17.81
N ARG A 227 -11.35 6.45 -18.47
CA ARG A 227 -10.46 6.22 -19.63
C ARG A 227 -10.99 6.97 -20.84
N PRO A 228 -10.24 7.92 -21.44
CA PRO A 228 -10.56 8.41 -22.78
C PRO A 228 -10.48 7.20 -23.72
N SER A 229 -11.58 6.92 -24.42
CA SER A 229 -11.64 5.93 -25.49
C SER A 229 -10.63 6.31 -26.57
N THR A 230 -9.45 5.69 -26.54
CA THR A 230 -8.50 5.79 -27.66
C THR A 230 -9.15 5.09 -28.85
N PRO A 231 -9.46 5.78 -29.96
CA PRO A 231 -10.05 5.11 -31.11
C PRO A 231 -9.04 4.12 -31.69
N LEU A 232 -9.46 2.86 -31.80
CA LEU A 232 -8.76 1.82 -32.56
C LEU A 232 -8.52 2.36 -33.98
N ARG A 233 -7.28 2.71 -34.32
CA ARG A 233 -6.89 2.89 -35.72
C ARG A 233 -6.82 1.50 -36.35
N ILE A 234 -7.88 1.12 -37.04
CA ILE A 234 -7.86 0.02 -37.99
C ILE A 234 -6.97 0.46 -39.16
N ARG A 235 -5.91 -0.27 -39.40
CA ARG A 235 -5.16 -0.30 -40.67
C ARG A 235 -5.42 -1.62 -41.36
#